data_f69a96c3b69454e587845ddff9e0c8a5
#
_entry.id   f69a96c3b69454e587845ddff9e0c8a5
#
_cell.length_a   1.000
_cell.length_b   1.000
_cell.length_c   1.000
_cell.angle_alpha   90.00
_cell.angle_beta   90.00
_cell.angle_gamma   90.00
#
_symmetry.space_group_name_H-M   'P 1'
#
loop_
_entity.id
_entity.type
_entity.pdbx_description
1 polymer ?
#
loop_
_entity_poly.entity_id
_entity_poly.type
_entity_poly.pdbx_seq_one_letter_code
_entity_poly.pdbx_strand_id
1 'polypeptide(L)'
;VTPKVLQPEELKNYWRDIKPGLEKVLLNTPTASWIPEDVYSAIQNRKAICVLGIEEEEVVGFFVGYPQANSFFAWAVWSQGDLSEGINHLLWYAKEVGCRKVIFQSDRKGWARVLRKYNAYPHTWVMEV
;
A
#
# COMPACT_ATOMS: atom_id res chain seq x y z
N VAL A 1 9.68 -4.21 13.53
CA VAL A 1 8.66 -4.63 12.56
C VAL A 1 9.31 -5.43 11.45
N THR A 2 8.78 -6.61 11.19
CA THR A 2 9.32 -7.51 10.16
C THR A 2 8.37 -7.53 8.96
N PRO A 3 8.86 -7.29 7.73
CA PRO A 3 8.04 -7.41 6.55
C PRO A 3 7.79 -8.88 6.19
N LYS A 4 6.56 -9.18 5.81
CA LYS A 4 6.17 -10.52 5.34
C LYS A 4 5.42 -10.39 4.02
N VAL A 5 5.97 -10.97 2.96
CA VAL A 5 5.27 -11.05 1.68
C VAL A 5 4.18 -12.10 1.80
N LEU A 6 2.93 -11.68 1.67
CA LEU A 6 1.78 -12.56 1.83
C LEU A 6 1.58 -13.41 0.59
N GLN A 7 1.51 -14.72 0.77
CA GLN A 7 1.17 -15.62 -0.34
C GLN A 7 -0.35 -15.65 -0.53
N PRO A 8 -0.84 -15.80 -1.77
CA PRO A 8 -2.29 -15.80 -2.02
C PRO A 8 -3.08 -16.79 -1.18
N GLU A 9 -2.53 -17.96 -0.91
CA GLU A 9 -3.18 -18.99 -0.11
C GLU A 9 -3.28 -18.64 1.37
N GLU A 10 -2.49 -17.66 1.86
CA GLU A 10 -2.54 -17.20 3.23
C GLU A 10 -3.53 -16.05 3.43
N LEU A 11 -4.01 -15.45 2.35
CA LEU A 11 -4.81 -14.22 2.41
C LEU A 11 -6.03 -14.35 3.30
N LYS A 12 -6.74 -15.46 3.22
CA LYS A 12 -7.94 -15.70 4.04
C LYS A 12 -7.65 -15.66 5.54
N ASN A 13 -6.42 -16.02 5.94
CA ASN A 13 -6.03 -16.03 7.36
C ASN A 13 -5.74 -14.64 7.90
N TYR A 14 -5.39 -13.71 7.02
CA TYR A 14 -5.02 -12.33 7.40
C TYR A 14 -6.06 -11.30 6.97
N TRP A 15 -7.10 -11.72 6.26
CA TRP A 15 -8.08 -10.77 5.72
C TRP A 15 -8.76 -9.93 6.80
N ARG A 16 -9.05 -10.51 7.94
CA ARG A 16 -9.63 -9.79 9.09
C ARG A 16 -8.71 -8.68 9.61
N ASP A 17 -7.40 -8.80 9.37
CA ASP A 17 -6.43 -7.79 9.79
C ASP A 17 -6.21 -6.75 8.70
N ILE A 18 -6.45 -7.10 7.45
CA ILE A 18 -6.21 -6.23 6.28
C ILE A 18 -7.44 -5.37 5.97
N LYS A 19 -8.61 -5.96 5.95
CA LYS A 19 -9.84 -5.27 5.53
C LYS A 19 -10.12 -3.96 6.29
N PRO A 20 -10.01 -3.91 7.63
CA PRO A 20 -10.26 -2.66 8.35
C PRO A 20 -9.28 -1.55 7.95
N GLY A 21 -8.03 -1.88 7.67
CA GLY A 21 -7.04 -0.92 7.19
C GLY A 21 -7.39 -0.39 5.80
N LEU A 22 -7.87 -1.26 4.90
CA LEU A 22 -8.32 -0.84 3.57
C LEU A 22 -9.52 0.10 3.68
N GLU A 23 -10.45 -0.17 4.57
CA GLU A 23 -11.60 0.71 4.82
C GLU A 23 -11.16 2.09 5.29
N LYS A 24 -10.13 2.17 6.14
CA LYS A 24 -9.56 3.44 6.59
C LYS A 24 -8.88 4.18 5.45
N VAL A 25 -8.17 3.48 4.57
CA VAL A 25 -7.56 4.08 3.38
C VAL A 25 -8.65 4.70 2.50
N LEU A 26 -9.77 4.00 2.30
CA LEU A 26 -10.88 4.49 1.49
C LEU A 26 -11.51 5.77 2.05
N LEU A 27 -11.59 5.91 3.37
CA LEU A 27 -12.10 7.12 4.00
C LEU A 27 -11.25 8.35 3.65
N ASN A 28 -9.97 8.17 3.35
CA ASN A 28 -9.05 9.24 3.00
C ASN A 28 -8.76 9.29 1.50
N THR A 29 -9.52 8.57 0.69
CA THR A 29 -9.34 8.53 -0.77
C THR A 29 -10.72 8.53 -1.45
N PRO A 30 -11.49 9.64 -1.33
CA PRO A 30 -12.87 9.66 -1.84
C PRO A 30 -12.98 9.49 -3.37
N THR A 31 -11.88 9.71 -4.10
CA THR A 31 -11.84 9.47 -5.55
C THR A 31 -11.60 8.00 -5.90
N ALA A 32 -11.37 7.14 -4.93
CA ALA A 32 -11.14 5.72 -5.18
C ALA A 32 -12.41 5.04 -5.70
N SER A 33 -12.25 4.21 -6.72
CA SER A 33 -13.35 3.46 -7.34
C SER A 33 -13.32 1.98 -6.99
N TRP A 34 -12.55 1.59 -5.98
CA TRP A 34 -12.40 0.20 -5.57
C TRP A 34 -12.99 -0.03 -4.16
N ILE A 35 -13.29 -1.28 -3.87
CA ILE A 35 -13.70 -1.75 -2.55
C ILE A 35 -12.69 -2.79 -2.05
N PRO A 36 -12.66 -3.11 -0.73
CA PRO A 36 -11.72 -4.08 -0.20
C PRO A 36 -11.73 -5.43 -0.93
N GLU A 37 -12.90 -5.89 -1.38
CA GLU A 37 -13.04 -7.15 -2.11
C GLU A 37 -12.32 -7.14 -3.46
N ASP A 38 -12.15 -5.97 -4.09
CA ASP A 38 -11.35 -5.84 -5.30
C ASP A 38 -9.88 -6.13 -5.03
N VAL A 39 -9.39 -5.66 -3.88
CA VAL A 39 -8.02 -5.92 -3.43
C VAL A 39 -7.83 -7.41 -3.14
N TYR A 40 -8.79 -8.01 -2.45
CA TYR A 40 -8.77 -9.45 -2.16
C TYR A 40 -8.63 -10.26 -3.46
N SER A 41 -9.50 -9.97 -4.42
CA SER A 41 -9.49 -10.65 -5.72
C SER A 41 -8.16 -10.48 -6.46
N ALA A 42 -7.62 -9.27 -6.47
CA ALA A 42 -6.34 -9.00 -7.14
C ALA A 42 -5.18 -9.78 -6.52
N ILE A 43 -5.14 -9.89 -5.20
CA ILE A 43 -4.10 -10.67 -4.50
C ILE A 43 -4.27 -12.17 -4.80
N GLN A 44 -5.51 -12.68 -4.73
CA GLN A 44 -5.80 -14.07 -5.04
C GLN A 44 -5.38 -14.46 -6.45
N ASN A 45 -5.58 -13.56 -7.40
CA ASN A 45 -5.28 -13.80 -8.81
C ASN A 45 -3.84 -13.38 -9.20
N ARG A 46 -2.99 -13.10 -8.22
CA ARG A 46 -1.59 -12.71 -8.40
C ARG A 46 -1.40 -11.45 -9.26
N LYS A 47 -2.43 -10.58 -9.29
CA LYS A 47 -2.37 -9.29 -9.99
C LYS A 47 -1.86 -8.18 -9.08
N ALA A 48 -1.88 -8.41 -7.78
CA ALA A 48 -1.33 -7.51 -6.78
C ALA A 48 -0.65 -8.33 -5.71
N ILE A 49 0.26 -7.70 -5.00
CA ILE A 49 0.95 -8.29 -3.86
C ILE A 49 0.60 -7.51 -2.61
N CYS A 50 0.65 -8.20 -1.47
CA CYS A 50 0.49 -7.60 -0.17
C CYS A 50 1.70 -7.93 0.68
N VAL A 51 2.29 -6.91 1.29
CA VAL A 51 3.37 -7.08 2.25
C VAL A 51 2.87 -6.60 3.60
N LEU A 52 2.90 -7.49 4.58
CA LEU A 52 2.48 -7.19 5.95
C LEU A 52 3.68 -6.70 6.76
N GLY A 53 3.44 -5.75 7.65
CA GLY A 53 4.36 -5.42 8.71
C GLY A 53 3.93 -6.15 9.98
N ILE A 54 4.80 -7.01 10.49
CA ILE A 54 4.50 -7.84 11.67
C ILE A 54 5.36 -7.38 12.85
N GLU A 55 4.72 -7.16 13.98
CA GLU A 55 5.39 -6.85 15.24
C GLU A 55 4.74 -7.67 16.35
N GLU A 56 5.54 -8.46 17.05
CA GLU A 56 5.05 -9.35 18.13
C GLU A 56 3.87 -10.21 17.65
N GLU A 57 4.02 -10.81 16.47
CA GLU A 57 3.04 -11.69 15.83
C GLU A 57 1.74 -11.00 15.39
N GLU A 58 1.68 -9.66 15.50
CA GLU A 58 0.51 -8.89 15.10
C GLU A 58 0.79 -8.09 13.83
N VAL A 59 -0.25 -7.93 13.00
CA VAL A 59 -0.18 -7.08 11.80
C VAL A 59 -0.35 -5.63 12.24
N VAL A 60 0.70 -4.84 12.10
CA VAL A 60 0.69 -3.42 12.49
C VAL A 60 0.67 -2.49 11.28
N GLY A 61 0.73 -3.03 10.09
CA GLY A 61 0.65 -2.27 8.86
C GLY A 61 0.73 -3.18 7.66
N PHE A 62 0.48 -2.62 6.49
CA PHE A 62 0.62 -3.35 5.22
C PHE A 62 0.68 -2.36 4.06
N PHE A 63 1.16 -2.85 2.94
CA PHE A 63 0.90 -2.19 1.66
C PHE A 63 0.47 -3.23 0.64
N VAL A 64 -0.33 -2.76 -0.31
CA VAL A 64 -0.79 -3.56 -1.46
C VAL A 64 -0.43 -2.81 -2.71
N GLY A 65 0.08 -3.49 -3.70
CA GLY A 65 0.41 -2.85 -4.96
C GLY A 65 0.87 -3.84 -6.01
N TYR A 66 1.34 -3.30 -7.12
CA TYR A 66 1.82 -4.11 -8.24
C TYR A 66 2.85 -3.33 -9.04
N PRO A 67 3.81 -4.03 -9.67
CA PRO A 67 4.74 -3.38 -10.57
C PRO A 67 4.05 -3.06 -11.89
N GLN A 68 4.36 -1.90 -12.47
CA GLN A 68 3.88 -1.47 -13.76
C GLN A 68 5.03 -0.76 -14.46
N ALA A 69 5.57 -1.39 -15.50
CA ALA A 69 6.81 -0.98 -16.13
C ALA A 69 7.94 -0.92 -15.09
N ASN A 70 8.63 0.20 -14.94
CA ASN A 70 9.69 0.35 -13.94
C ASN A 70 9.22 1.04 -12.66
N SER A 71 7.90 1.19 -12.48
CA SER A 71 7.30 1.80 -11.31
C SER A 71 6.54 0.75 -10.49
N PHE A 72 6.51 0.94 -9.18
CA PHE A 72 5.66 0.17 -8.29
C PHE A 72 4.47 1.05 -7.92
N PHE A 73 3.26 0.64 -8.31
CA PHE A 73 2.04 1.34 -7.94
C PHE A 73 1.55 0.82 -6.59
N ALA A 74 1.63 1.67 -5.58
CA ALA A 74 1.11 1.35 -4.25
C ALA A 74 -0.38 1.69 -4.21
N TRP A 75 -1.21 0.67 -4.24
CA TRP A 75 -2.66 0.79 -4.26
C TRP A 75 -3.19 1.26 -2.91
N ALA A 76 -2.71 0.66 -1.84
CA ALA A 76 -3.09 1.01 -0.48
C ALA A 76 -1.90 0.85 0.46
N VAL A 77 -1.73 1.81 1.35
CA VAL A 77 -0.71 1.77 2.40
C VAL A 77 -1.40 2.13 3.71
N TRP A 78 -1.25 1.28 4.70
CA TRP A 78 -1.81 1.52 6.02
C TRP A 78 -0.82 1.15 7.11
N SER A 79 -0.81 1.93 8.19
CA SER A 79 0.01 1.66 9.36
C SER A 79 -0.74 2.10 10.61
N GLN A 80 -0.59 1.32 11.66
CA GLN A 80 -1.17 1.59 12.96
C GLN A 80 -0.49 2.77 13.66
N GLY A 81 0.78 2.99 13.38
CA GLY A 81 1.57 4.06 13.97
C GLY A 81 2.28 4.91 12.94
N ASP A 82 3.58 5.14 13.13
CA ASP A 82 4.39 5.95 12.24
C ASP A 82 4.49 5.29 10.85
N LEU A 83 4.17 6.06 9.81
CA LEU A 83 4.24 5.60 8.43
C LEU A 83 5.66 5.45 7.90
N SER A 84 6.65 6.05 8.56
CA SER A 84 8.04 6.05 8.05
C SER A 84 8.58 4.66 7.84
N GLU A 85 8.35 3.75 8.77
CA GLU A 85 8.82 2.37 8.65
C GLU A 85 8.13 1.64 7.51
N GLY A 86 6.81 1.85 7.38
CA GLY A 86 6.05 1.28 6.28
C GLY A 86 6.52 1.77 4.92
N ILE A 87 6.81 3.07 4.81
CA ILE A 87 7.36 3.66 3.59
C ILE A 87 8.73 3.06 3.28
N ASN A 88 9.58 2.88 4.28
CA ASN A 88 10.89 2.27 4.09
C ASN A 88 10.77 0.83 3.57
N HIS A 89 9.83 0.04 4.11
CA HIS A 89 9.57 -1.30 3.61
C HIS A 89 9.05 -1.29 2.18
N LEU A 90 8.17 -0.33 1.85
CA LEU A 90 7.64 -0.17 0.50
C LEU A 90 8.76 0.14 -0.50
N LEU A 91 9.65 1.07 -0.16
CA LEU A 91 10.78 1.42 -1.02
C LEU A 91 11.75 0.26 -1.16
N TRP A 92 12.02 -0.45 -0.08
CA TRP A 92 12.87 -1.64 -0.12
C TRP A 92 12.29 -2.70 -1.07
N TYR A 93 11.02 -3.00 -0.92
CA TYR A 93 10.38 -4.02 -1.78
C TYR A 93 10.37 -3.60 -3.24
N ALA A 94 10.02 -2.35 -3.53
CA ALA A 94 10.00 -1.84 -4.89
C ALA A 94 11.36 -2.00 -5.56
N LYS A 95 12.44 -1.69 -4.84
CA LYS A 95 13.81 -1.85 -5.33
C LYS A 95 14.13 -3.32 -5.59
N GLU A 96 13.74 -4.21 -4.68
CA GLU A 96 14.00 -5.65 -4.80
C GLU A 96 13.34 -6.27 -6.03
N VAL A 97 12.16 -5.76 -6.44
CA VAL A 97 11.47 -6.24 -7.63
C VAL A 97 11.84 -5.47 -8.90
N GLY A 98 12.88 -4.62 -8.83
CA GLY A 98 13.42 -3.94 -10.00
C GLY A 98 12.73 -2.65 -10.39
N CYS A 99 11.91 -2.09 -9.52
CA CYS A 99 11.25 -0.82 -9.77
C CYS A 99 12.14 0.35 -9.37
N ARG A 100 12.04 1.45 -10.10
CA ARG A 100 12.81 2.68 -9.84
C ARG A 100 11.99 3.74 -9.12
N LYS A 101 10.67 3.64 -9.15
CA LYS A 101 9.76 4.61 -8.58
C LYS A 101 8.63 3.90 -7.85
N VAL A 102 8.10 4.57 -6.84
CA VAL A 102 6.84 4.21 -6.21
C VAL A 102 5.85 5.32 -6.50
N ILE A 103 4.67 4.95 -6.98
CA ILE A 103 3.59 5.87 -7.30
C ILE A 103 2.40 5.50 -6.42
N PHE A 104 1.76 6.49 -5.81
CA PHE A 104 0.53 6.26 -5.06
C PHE A 104 -0.37 7.49 -5.15
N GLN A 105 -1.63 7.30 -4.81
CA GLN A 105 -2.64 8.36 -4.79
C GLN A 105 -3.22 8.47 -3.39
N SER A 106 -3.40 9.68 -2.91
CA SER A 106 -4.04 9.91 -1.62
C SER A 106 -4.56 11.35 -1.55
N ASP A 107 -5.73 11.51 -0.95
CA ASP A 107 -6.31 12.81 -0.66
C ASP A 107 -6.07 13.22 0.80
N ARG A 108 -5.35 12.40 1.55
CA ARG A 108 -5.05 12.68 2.95
C ARG A 108 -4.07 13.85 3.05
N LYS A 109 -4.46 14.87 3.82
CA LYS A 109 -3.59 16.00 4.10
C LYS A 109 -2.40 15.56 4.95
N GLY A 110 -1.26 16.22 4.75
CA GLY A 110 -0.06 15.91 5.52
C GLY A 110 0.93 14.99 4.81
N TRP A 111 0.55 14.34 3.72
CA TRP A 111 1.48 13.51 2.94
C TRP A 111 2.70 14.29 2.45
N ALA A 112 2.48 15.54 1.97
CA ALA A 112 3.59 16.37 1.50
C ALA A 112 4.66 16.56 2.59
N ARG A 113 4.22 16.70 3.84
CA ARG A 113 5.13 16.85 4.98
C ARG A 113 5.90 15.56 5.26
N VAL A 114 5.21 14.42 5.28
CA VAL A 114 5.82 13.11 5.55
C VAL A 114 6.79 12.74 4.45
N LEU A 115 6.44 13.02 3.19
CA LEU A 115 7.21 12.57 2.02
C LEU A 115 8.35 13.49 1.63
N ARG A 116 8.47 14.66 2.25
CA ARG A 116 9.52 15.62 1.93
C ARG A 116 10.91 14.99 1.99
N LYS A 117 11.20 14.19 3.00
CA LYS A 117 12.48 13.53 3.17
C LYS A 117 12.77 12.44 2.14
N TYR A 118 11.78 12.05 1.36
CA TYR A 118 11.91 11.02 0.32
C TYR A 118 11.99 11.62 -1.08
N ASN A 119 12.06 12.95 -1.19
CA ASN A 119 12.08 13.67 -2.49
C ASN A 119 10.86 13.36 -3.36
N ALA A 120 9.71 13.13 -2.73
CA ALA A 120 8.48 12.88 -3.47
C ALA A 120 7.95 14.16 -4.11
N TYR A 121 7.24 14.01 -5.21
CA TYR A 121 6.64 15.13 -5.96
C TYR A 121 5.27 14.73 -6.49
N PRO A 122 4.37 15.72 -6.69
CA PRO A 122 3.07 15.45 -7.30
C PRO A 122 3.23 14.91 -8.73
N HIS A 123 2.37 13.95 -9.10
CA HIS A 123 2.47 13.29 -10.40
C HIS A 123 1.14 13.21 -11.14
N THR A 124 0.03 13.03 -10.42
CA THR A 124 -1.28 12.80 -11.02
C THR A 124 -2.14 14.05 -10.94
N TRP A 125 -2.82 14.37 -12.05
CA TRP A 125 -3.77 15.48 -12.16
C TRP A 125 -5.15 14.90 -12.44
N VAL A 126 -6.19 15.52 -11.87
CA VAL A 126 -7.59 15.12 -12.06
C VAL A 126 -8.35 16.28 -12.66
N MET A 127 -9.10 16.01 -13.75
CA MET A 127 -10.02 16.96 -14.33
C MET A 127 -11.42 16.35 -14.26
N GLU A 128 -12.33 17.09 -13.69
CA GLU A 128 -13.74 16.69 -13.67
C GLU A 128 -14.42 17.09 -14.95
N VAL A 129 -15.34 16.25 -15.41
CA VAL A 129 -16.11 16.50 -16.64
C VAL A 129 -17.55 16.85 -16.35
#